data_88bf176c5dcdc46d377a0f925516c430
#
_entry.id   88bf176c5dcdc46d377a0f925516c430
#
_cell.length_a   1.000
_cell.length_b   1.000
_cell.length_c   1.000
_cell.angle_alpha   90.00
_cell.angle_beta   90.00
_cell.angle_gamma   90.00
#
_symmetry.space_group_name_H-M   'P 1'
#
loop_
_entity.id
_entity.type
_entity.pdbx_description
1 polymer ?
#
loop_
_entity_poly.entity_id
_entity_poly.type
_entity_poly.pdbx_seq_one_letter_code
_entity_poly.pdbx_strand_id
1 'polypeptide(L)'
;MKKVISVRFKENGKSYYFDPAGADIKTGEYVIVETARGIECGEVVQGVKEVTDAAVPKALKPITRMADSVDVRRMRQNREDEKRAYHTCQECIARHGLEMKLVEAEYTLDRSKIMFYFTADGRVDFRELVKDLAGIFHTRIELRQIGVRDESKMIGGLGICGQPFCCSRFLKDFQPVSIKMAKEQGLSLNPTKISGACGRLMCCLSYEENAYEYLNSIMPMVGSTVRTPDGLGTVLEVNPVSGYLRVRCGTESLSPRYYKVGVCEYISGGKRAPRRPDPDDDYSGVRNPAPVAVSYTHLTLPTNSL
;
A
#
# COMPACT_ATOMS: atom_id res chain seq x y z
N MET A 1 -14.51 18.87 -17.30
CA MET A 1 -14.50 18.67 -15.84
C MET A 1 -15.75 17.92 -15.42
N LYS A 2 -15.64 16.90 -14.60
CA LYS A 2 -16.78 16.10 -14.10
C LYS A 2 -16.95 16.35 -12.61
N LYS A 3 -18.22 16.46 -12.17
CA LYS A 3 -18.55 16.50 -10.75
C LYS A 3 -18.50 15.09 -10.19
N VAL A 4 -17.78 14.91 -9.09
CA VAL A 4 -17.64 13.62 -8.41
C VAL A 4 -17.73 13.77 -6.92
N ILE A 5 -18.13 12.69 -6.23
CA ILE A 5 -17.99 12.51 -4.80
C ILE A 5 -17.02 11.36 -4.53
N SER A 6 -16.35 11.38 -3.36
CA SER A 6 -15.52 10.26 -2.91
C SER A 6 -16.24 9.46 -1.84
N VAL A 7 -16.53 8.20 -2.11
CA VAL A 7 -17.27 7.30 -1.21
C VAL A 7 -16.33 6.21 -0.68
N ARG A 8 -16.43 5.91 0.61
CA ARG A 8 -15.67 4.88 1.30
C ARG A 8 -16.62 3.89 1.96
N PHE A 9 -16.37 2.59 1.78
CA PHE A 9 -17.23 1.51 2.31
C PHE A 9 -16.74 0.94 3.65
N LYS A 10 -15.42 1.02 3.91
CA LYS A 10 -14.79 0.57 5.17
C LYS A 10 -13.90 1.67 5.72
N GLU A 11 -13.77 1.81 7.04
CA GLU A 11 -12.99 2.88 7.69
C GLU A 11 -11.57 3.03 7.13
N ASN A 12 -10.86 1.92 6.93
CA ASN A 12 -9.51 1.88 6.36
C ASN A 12 -9.50 1.52 4.88
N GLY A 13 -10.66 1.60 4.21
CA GLY A 13 -10.83 1.22 2.81
C GLY A 13 -10.42 2.32 1.82
N LYS A 14 -10.34 1.91 0.56
CA LYS A 14 -10.17 2.81 -0.59
C LYS A 14 -11.44 3.66 -0.73
N SER A 15 -11.27 4.96 -1.03
CA SER A 15 -12.34 5.80 -1.53
C SER A 15 -12.45 5.66 -3.06
N TYR A 16 -13.65 5.65 -3.56
CA TYR A 16 -13.97 5.54 -4.98
C TYR A 16 -14.77 6.76 -5.43
N TYR A 17 -14.56 7.15 -6.68
CA TYR A 17 -15.32 8.25 -7.27
C TYR A 17 -16.65 7.73 -7.81
N PHE A 18 -17.73 8.48 -7.50
CA PHE A 18 -19.08 8.28 -8.02
C PHE A 18 -19.64 9.60 -8.54
N ASP A 19 -20.59 9.49 -9.47
CA ASP A 19 -21.35 10.63 -9.95
C ASP A 19 -22.41 10.98 -8.91
N PRO A 20 -22.48 12.24 -8.41
CA PRO A 20 -23.49 12.67 -7.47
C PRO A 20 -24.91 12.68 -8.04
N ALA A 21 -25.12 12.42 -9.33
CA ALA A 21 -26.42 12.44 -10.01
C ALA A 21 -27.21 13.75 -9.81
N GLY A 22 -26.52 14.88 -9.67
CA GLY A 22 -27.12 16.18 -9.44
C GLY A 22 -27.50 16.49 -7.99
N ALA A 23 -27.27 15.56 -7.05
CA ALA A 23 -27.53 15.79 -5.63
C ALA A 23 -26.43 16.65 -4.99
N ASP A 24 -26.80 17.54 -4.08
CA ASP A 24 -25.86 18.28 -3.22
C ASP A 24 -25.51 17.41 -2.00
N ILE A 25 -24.35 16.78 -2.04
CA ILE A 25 -23.93 15.76 -1.08
C ILE A 25 -22.73 16.28 -0.29
N LYS A 26 -22.85 16.27 1.04
CA LYS A 26 -21.84 16.77 1.96
C LYS A 26 -20.95 15.63 2.48
N THR A 27 -19.77 15.98 2.93
CA THR A 27 -18.87 15.07 3.64
C THR A 27 -19.53 14.57 4.93
N GLY A 28 -19.42 13.26 5.19
CA GLY A 28 -20.02 12.59 6.34
C GLY A 28 -21.43 12.02 6.10
N GLU A 29 -22.04 12.32 4.96
CA GLU A 29 -23.32 11.70 4.57
C GLU A 29 -23.11 10.30 4.02
N TYR A 30 -24.17 9.50 4.00
CA TYR A 30 -24.15 8.13 3.48
C TYR A 30 -24.93 8.05 2.18
N VAL A 31 -24.42 7.28 1.25
CA VAL A 31 -25.04 7.05 -0.07
C VAL A 31 -25.15 5.58 -0.39
N ILE A 32 -26.18 5.21 -1.13
CA ILE A 32 -26.40 3.89 -1.68
C ILE A 32 -25.87 3.87 -3.11
N VAL A 33 -25.01 2.89 -3.40
CA VAL A 33 -24.39 2.74 -4.72
C VAL A 33 -24.45 1.27 -5.15
N GLU A 34 -24.50 1.05 -6.46
CA GLU A 34 -24.39 -0.28 -7.03
C GLU A 34 -22.95 -0.55 -7.45
N THR A 35 -22.35 -1.57 -6.83
CA THR A 35 -20.99 -2.03 -7.11
C THR A 35 -20.97 -3.38 -7.82
N ALA A 36 -19.80 -3.91 -8.13
CA ALA A 36 -19.66 -5.28 -8.63
C ALA A 36 -20.04 -6.35 -7.57
N ARG A 37 -20.15 -5.95 -6.29
CA ARG A 37 -20.53 -6.83 -5.17
C ARG A 37 -22.03 -6.84 -4.91
N GLY A 38 -22.74 -5.85 -5.41
CA GLY A 38 -24.16 -5.60 -5.19
C GLY A 38 -24.41 -4.18 -4.69
N ILE A 39 -25.53 -3.99 -4.00
CA ILE A 39 -25.90 -2.71 -3.39
C ILE A 39 -25.11 -2.53 -2.10
N GLU A 40 -24.38 -1.43 -2.01
CA GLU A 40 -23.57 -1.07 -0.84
C GLU A 40 -23.91 0.33 -0.32
N CYS A 41 -23.83 0.49 1.00
CA CYS A 41 -23.92 1.77 1.67
C CYS A 41 -22.51 2.28 1.98
N GLY A 42 -22.17 3.47 1.51
CA GLY A 42 -20.85 4.05 1.72
C GLY A 42 -20.92 5.45 2.33
N GLU A 43 -19.90 5.80 3.10
CA GLU A 43 -19.71 7.13 3.68
C GLU A 43 -19.03 8.04 2.66
N VAL A 44 -19.56 9.25 2.51
CA VAL A 44 -18.97 10.28 1.66
C VAL A 44 -17.82 10.96 2.42
N VAL A 45 -16.58 10.60 2.04
CA VAL A 45 -15.37 11.20 2.65
C VAL A 45 -15.01 12.55 2.05
N GLN A 46 -15.51 12.84 0.86
CA GLN A 46 -15.36 14.13 0.20
C GLN A 46 -16.63 14.43 -0.61
N GLY A 47 -17.30 15.52 -0.28
CA GLY A 47 -18.48 16.00 -0.98
C GLY A 47 -18.23 16.36 -2.44
N VAL A 48 -19.19 16.97 -3.10
CA VAL A 48 -19.13 17.27 -4.53
C VAL A 48 -17.92 18.15 -4.86
N LYS A 49 -17.08 17.68 -5.77
CA LYS A 49 -15.94 18.42 -6.31
C LYS A 49 -15.82 18.24 -7.82
N GLU A 50 -15.22 19.20 -8.46
CA GLU A 50 -14.88 19.12 -9.89
C GLU A 50 -13.46 18.54 -10.06
N VAL A 51 -13.33 17.54 -10.93
CA VAL A 51 -12.05 16.90 -11.28
C VAL A 51 -11.86 16.88 -12.79
N THR A 52 -10.61 16.87 -13.22
CA THR A 52 -10.26 16.74 -14.63
C THR A 52 -10.60 15.34 -15.13
N ASP A 53 -11.02 15.23 -16.40
CA ASP A 53 -11.43 13.96 -17.00
C ASP A 53 -10.32 12.89 -16.98
N ALA A 54 -9.05 13.29 -16.97
CA ALA A 54 -7.91 12.38 -16.86
C ALA A 54 -7.78 11.69 -15.49
N ALA A 55 -8.35 12.27 -14.42
CA ALA A 55 -8.27 11.72 -13.06
C ALA A 55 -9.42 10.78 -12.70
N VAL A 56 -10.40 10.62 -13.61
CA VAL A 56 -11.63 9.88 -13.35
C VAL A 56 -11.70 8.65 -14.25
N PRO A 57 -12.16 7.49 -13.75
CA PRO A 57 -12.43 6.31 -14.58
C PRO A 57 -13.37 6.66 -15.75
N LYS A 58 -13.14 6.07 -16.93
CA LYS A 58 -13.93 6.34 -18.15
C LYS A 58 -15.45 6.16 -17.95
N ALA A 59 -15.86 5.22 -17.09
CA ALA A 59 -17.26 4.98 -16.72
C ALA A 59 -17.45 5.28 -15.22
N LEU A 60 -17.90 6.50 -14.90
CA LEU A 60 -18.31 6.86 -13.55
C LEU A 60 -19.70 6.31 -13.28
N LYS A 61 -19.85 5.51 -12.22
CA LYS A 61 -21.18 5.02 -11.82
C LYS A 61 -21.89 6.12 -11.01
N PRO A 62 -23.20 6.35 -11.24
CA PRO A 62 -23.97 7.28 -10.42
C PRO A 62 -24.28 6.65 -9.05
N ILE A 63 -24.56 7.46 -8.07
CA ILE A 63 -25.22 7.03 -6.85
C ILE A 63 -26.65 6.59 -7.17
N THR A 64 -27.15 5.60 -6.46
CA THR A 64 -28.56 5.18 -6.58
C THR A 64 -29.48 6.16 -5.85
N ARG A 65 -29.14 6.50 -4.62
CA ARG A 65 -29.84 7.47 -3.77
C ARG A 65 -29.03 7.82 -2.53
N MET A 66 -29.46 8.82 -1.81
CA MET A 66 -29.01 9.07 -0.45
C MET A 66 -29.46 7.93 0.47
N ALA A 67 -28.63 7.55 1.44
CA ALA A 67 -28.99 6.58 2.45
C ALA A 67 -29.92 7.23 3.50
N ASP A 68 -30.96 6.52 3.86
CA ASP A 68 -31.85 6.93 4.95
C ASP A 68 -31.40 6.35 6.30
N SER A 69 -32.11 6.70 7.37
CA SER A 69 -31.82 6.21 8.73
C SER A 69 -31.99 4.69 8.86
N VAL A 70 -32.82 4.06 8.02
CA VAL A 70 -33.04 2.61 8.00
C VAL A 70 -31.84 1.92 7.37
N ASP A 71 -31.29 2.46 6.28
CA ASP A 71 -30.10 1.94 5.62
C ASP A 71 -28.88 1.97 6.55
N VAL A 72 -28.66 3.10 7.19
CA VAL A 72 -27.54 3.25 8.15
C VAL A 72 -27.69 2.30 9.33
N ARG A 73 -28.90 2.11 9.83
CA ARG A 73 -29.18 1.13 10.90
C ARG A 73 -28.92 -0.30 10.42
N ARG A 74 -29.36 -0.64 9.22
CA ARG A 74 -29.13 -1.95 8.59
C ARG A 74 -27.64 -2.23 8.39
N MET A 75 -26.90 -1.22 7.91
CA MET A 75 -25.45 -1.32 7.78
C MET A 75 -24.75 -1.63 9.11
N ARG A 76 -25.16 -0.93 10.19
CA ARG A 76 -24.62 -1.18 11.54
C ARG A 76 -24.98 -2.58 12.05
N GLN A 77 -26.23 -3.00 11.85
CA GLN A 77 -26.70 -4.33 12.23
C GLN A 77 -25.94 -5.43 11.46
N ASN A 78 -25.71 -5.23 10.15
CA ASN A 78 -24.92 -6.17 9.36
C ASN A 78 -23.52 -6.36 9.94
N ARG A 79 -22.84 -5.28 10.36
CA ARG A 79 -21.51 -5.37 10.99
C ARG A 79 -21.49 -6.21 12.27
N GLU A 80 -22.56 -6.15 13.07
CA GLU A 80 -22.66 -7.01 14.27
C GLU A 80 -22.94 -8.48 13.90
N ASP A 81 -23.78 -8.69 12.88
CA ASP A 81 -24.09 -10.02 12.39
C ASP A 81 -22.90 -10.66 11.66
N GLU A 82 -22.07 -9.87 10.97
CA GLU A 82 -20.81 -10.30 10.35
C GLU A 82 -19.83 -10.91 11.38
N LYS A 83 -19.71 -10.29 12.55
CA LYS A 83 -18.88 -10.85 13.64
C LYS A 83 -19.39 -12.22 14.10
N ARG A 84 -20.71 -12.35 14.25
CA ARG A 84 -21.33 -13.65 14.62
C ARG A 84 -21.13 -14.67 13.52
N ALA A 85 -21.37 -14.28 12.26
CA ALA A 85 -21.18 -15.14 11.11
C ALA A 85 -19.73 -15.61 10.96
N TYR A 86 -18.76 -14.75 11.27
CA TYR A 86 -17.34 -15.11 11.29
C TYR A 86 -17.07 -16.25 12.27
N HIS A 87 -17.53 -16.14 13.51
CA HIS A 87 -17.32 -17.19 14.54
C HIS A 87 -18.02 -18.51 14.14
N THR A 88 -19.26 -18.43 13.69
CA THR A 88 -20.00 -19.63 13.24
C THR A 88 -19.29 -20.32 12.07
N CYS A 89 -18.81 -19.55 11.09
CA CYS A 89 -18.07 -20.10 9.96
C CYS A 89 -16.76 -20.76 10.42
N GLN A 90 -16.05 -20.13 11.36
CA GLN A 90 -14.80 -20.66 11.93
C GLN A 90 -15.02 -22.00 12.64
N GLU A 91 -16.11 -22.14 13.39
CA GLU A 91 -16.51 -23.40 14.02
C GLU A 91 -16.84 -24.48 12.99
N CYS A 92 -17.54 -24.12 11.91
CA CYS A 92 -17.83 -25.04 10.82
C CYS A 92 -16.56 -25.50 10.09
N ILE A 93 -15.62 -24.58 9.81
CA ILE A 93 -14.31 -24.91 9.22
C ILE A 93 -13.56 -25.92 10.08
N ALA A 94 -13.52 -25.69 11.40
CA ALA A 94 -12.87 -26.61 12.34
C ALA A 94 -13.55 -27.98 12.37
N ARG A 95 -14.88 -28.01 12.34
CA ARG A 95 -15.68 -29.27 12.32
C ARG A 95 -15.42 -30.11 11.07
N HIS A 96 -15.28 -29.46 9.92
CA HIS A 96 -14.96 -30.14 8.65
C HIS A 96 -13.45 -30.42 8.48
N GLY A 97 -12.59 -29.97 9.39
CA GLY A 97 -11.13 -30.18 9.31
C GLY A 97 -10.49 -29.57 8.07
N LEU A 98 -11.01 -28.44 7.60
CA LEU A 98 -10.50 -27.79 6.36
C LEU A 98 -9.24 -26.97 6.65
N GLU A 99 -8.22 -27.15 5.82
CA GLU A 99 -6.96 -26.39 5.88
C GLU A 99 -7.14 -25.02 5.20
N MET A 100 -7.90 -24.15 5.83
CA MET A 100 -8.16 -22.79 5.38
C MET A 100 -8.26 -21.84 6.57
N LYS A 101 -7.83 -20.61 6.40
CA LYS A 101 -7.91 -19.56 7.40
C LYS A 101 -8.96 -18.54 6.99
N LEU A 102 -10.03 -18.44 7.76
CA LEU A 102 -11.04 -17.40 7.57
C LEU A 102 -10.45 -16.04 7.94
N VAL A 103 -10.67 -15.03 7.10
CA VAL A 103 -10.16 -13.67 7.27
C VAL A 103 -11.27 -12.69 7.64
N GLU A 104 -12.38 -12.72 6.90
CA GLU A 104 -13.51 -11.80 7.12
C GLU A 104 -14.81 -12.40 6.60
N ALA A 105 -15.93 -11.98 7.19
CA ALA A 105 -17.27 -12.23 6.71
C ALA A 105 -17.95 -10.88 6.39
N GLU A 106 -18.71 -10.79 5.29
CA GLU A 106 -19.32 -9.54 4.82
C GLU A 106 -20.71 -9.80 4.26
N TYR A 107 -21.73 -9.14 4.80
CA TYR A 107 -23.08 -9.16 4.25
C TYR A 107 -23.25 -8.06 3.18
N THR A 108 -24.01 -8.37 2.13
CA THR A 108 -24.56 -7.30 1.28
C THR A 108 -25.58 -6.48 2.08
N LEU A 109 -25.79 -5.22 1.72
CA LEU A 109 -26.72 -4.35 2.44
C LEU A 109 -28.15 -4.91 2.48
N ASP A 110 -28.59 -5.54 1.40
CA ASP A 110 -29.88 -6.19 1.24
C ASP A 110 -29.98 -7.58 1.90
N ARG A 111 -28.85 -8.11 2.43
CA ARG A 111 -28.73 -9.46 2.99
C ARG A 111 -29.03 -10.59 2.00
N SER A 112 -29.00 -10.32 0.71
CA SER A 112 -29.23 -11.35 -0.30
C SER A 112 -28.11 -12.40 -0.35
N LYS A 113 -26.91 -12.03 0.11
CA LYS A 113 -25.76 -12.93 0.20
C LYS A 113 -24.79 -12.56 1.32
N ILE A 114 -24.01 -13.55 1.76
CA ILE A 114 -22.88 -13.39 2.65
C ILE A 114 -21.61 -13.89 1.95
N MET A 115 -20.55 -13.11 2.03
CA MET A 115 -19.23 -13.43 1.48
C MET A 115 -18.28 -13.77 2.62
N PHE A 116 -17.58 -14.89 2.52
CA PHE A 116 -16.51 -15.27 3.43
C PHE A 116 -15.19 -15.21 2.69
N TYR A 117 -14.28 -14.38 3.17
CA TYR A 117 -12.94 -14.26 2.63
C TYR A 117 -11.99 -15.17 3.39
N PHE A 118 -11.20 -15.96 2.69
CA PHE A 118 -10.27 -16.90 3.30
C PHE A 118 -8.95 -16.99 2.54
N THR A 119 -7.90 -17.46 3.23
CA THR A 119 -6.64 -17.87 2.64
C THR A 119 -6.43 -19.36 2.82
N ALA A 120 -5.78 -19.99 1.83
CA ALA A 120 -5.36 -21.38 1.87
C ALA A 120 -4.15 -21.57 0.95
N ASP A 121 -3.28 -22.52 1.29
CA ASP A 121 -2.08 -22.81 0.50
C ASP A 121 -2.39 -23.60 -0.78
N GLY A 122 -3.53 -24.26 -0.83
CA GLY A 122 -3.97 -25.09 -1.95
C GLY A 122 -5.43 -24.93 -2.27
N ARG A 123 -5.93 -25.89 -3.07
CA ARG A 123 -7.35 -25.99 -3.40
C ARG A 123 -8.09 -26.69 -2.27
N VAL A 124 -9.08 -26.01 -1.70
CA VAL A 124 -9.93 -26.54 -0.64
C VAL A 124 -11.25 -27.00 -1.22
N ASP A 125 -11.74 -28.19 -0.82
CA ASP A 125 -13.10 -28.65 -1.12
C ASP A 125 -14.06 -28.21 0.00
N PHE A 126 -14.82 -27.18 -0.28
CA PHE A 126 -15.72 -26.55 0.68
C PHE A 126 -17.21 -26.85 0.40
N ARG A 127 -17.53 -27.88 -0.39
CA ARG A 127 -18.93 -28.18 -0.77
C ARG A 127 -19.84 -28.46 0.43
N GLU A 128 -19.37 -29.26 1.38
CA GLU A 128 -20.12 -29.56 2.59
C GLU A 128 -20.19 -28.35 3.55
N LEU A 129 -19.11 -27.59 3.66
CA LEU A 129 -19.10 -26.32 4.41
C LEU A 129 -20.17 -25.35 3.88
N VAL A 130 -20.27 -25.19 2.57
CA VAL A 130 -21.28 -24.29 1.96
C VAL A 130 -22.70 -24.76 2.27
N LYS A 131 -22.97 -26.07 2.25
CA LYS A 131 -24.31 -26.62 2.60
C LYS A 131 -24.66 -26.29 4.06
N ASP A 132 -23.73 -26.54 4.97
CA ASP A 132 -23.94 -26.24 6.40
C ASP A 132 -24.19 -24.76 6.63
N LEU A 133 -23.35 -23.89 6.05
CA LEU A 133 -23.50 -22.44 6.18
C LEU A 133 -24.82 -21.94 5.55
N ALA A 134 -25.22 -22.50 4.42
CA ALA A 134 -26.50 -22.16 3.79
C ALA A 134 -27.69 -22.58 4.66
N GLY A 135 -27.60 -23.73 5.34
CA GLY A 135 -28.57 -24.18 6.31
C GLY A 135 -28.69 -23.31 7.55
N ILE A 136 -27.57 -22.73 8.01
CA ILE A 136 -27.53 -21.87 9.19
C ILE A 136 -28.01 -20.44 8.87
N PHE A 137 -27.51 -19.86 7.78
CA PHE A 137 -27.75 -18.44 7.46
C PHE A 137 -28.97 -18.19 6.58
N HIS A 138 -29.50 -19.23 5.94
CA HIS A 138 -30.63 -19.16 4.99
C HIS A 138 -30.44 -18.09 3.90
N THR A 139 -29.18 -17.91 3.48
CA THR A 139 -28.75 -16.86 2.55
C THR A 139 -27.75 -17.46 1.57
N ARG A 140 -27.60 -16.86 0.40
CA ARG A 140 -26.58 -17.29 -0.58
C ARG A 140 -25.18 -17.11 0.00
N ILE A 141 -24.41 -18.21 0.06
CA ILE A 141 -23.04 -18.23 0.56
C ILE A 141 -22.06 -18.08 -0.62
N GLU A 142 -21.14 -17.14 -0.53
CA GLU A 142 -20.02 -17.01 -1.46
C GLU A 142 -18.71 -17.13 -0.66
N LEU A 143 -17.88 -18.12 -1.00
CA LEU A 143 -16.52 -18.28 -0.47
C LEU A 143 -15.52 -17.72 -1.47
N ARG A 144 -14.68 -16.80 -1.03
CA ARG A 144 -13.68 -16.12 -1.87
C ARG A 144 -12.28 -16.30 -1.29
N GLN A 145 -11.46 -17.05 -2.01
CA GLN A 145 -10.04 -17.13 -1.67
C GLN A 145 -9.33 -15.81 -2.02
N ILE A 146 -8.55 -15.31 -1.08
CA ILE A 146 -7.76 -14.09 -1.23
C ILE A 146 -6.27 -14.40 -1.07
N GLY A 147 -5.43 -13.52 -1.61
CA GLY A 147 -3.98 -13.64 -1.47
C GLY A 147 -3.50 -13.14 -0.10
N VAL A 148 -2.34 -13.62 0.35
CA VAL A 148 -1.72 -13.26 1.65
C VAL A 148 -1.49 -11.74 1.82
N ARG A 149 -1.30 -11.00 0.74
CA ARG A 149 -1.19 -9.53 0.81
C ARG A 149 -2.55 -8.88 1.02
N ASP A 150 -3.61 -9.41 0.41
CA ASP A 150 -4.97 -8.91 0.61
C ASP A 150 -5.45 -9.23 2.03
N GLU A 151 -5.10 -10.40 2.57
CA GLU A 151 -5.29 -10.72 3.98
C GLU A 151 -4.62 -9.68 4.88
N SER A 152 -3.31 -9.43 4.69
CA SER A 152 -2.58 -8.43 5.47
C SER A 152 -3.17 -7.02 5.34
N LYS A 153 -3.70 -6.68 4.16
CA LYS A 153 -4.38 -5.41 3.91
C LYS A 153 -5.70 -5.29 4.66
N MET A 154 -6.48 -6.37 4.76
CA MET A 154 -7.77 -6.41 5.46
C MET A 154 -7.59 -6.37 6.98
N ILE A 155 -6.64 -7.14 7.50
CA ILE A 155 -6.32 -7.18 8.93
C ILE A 155 -5.67 -5.85 9.39
N GLY A 156 -4.83 -5.25 8.54
CA GLY A 156 -4.04 -4.08 8.89
C GLY A 156 -2.81 -4.42 9.75
N GLY A 157 -2.15 -3.39 10.26
CA GLY A 157 -1.00 -3.52 11.14
C GLY A 157 0.13 -2.56 10.81
N LEU A 158 1.26 -2.70 11.53
CA LEU A 158 2.45 -1.87 11.37
C LEU A 158 3.54 -2.65 10.64
N GLY A 159 4.22 -1.98 9.72
CA GLY A 159 5.41 -2.49 9.05
C GLY A 159 6.64 -2.42 9.96
N ILE A 160 7.77 -2.98 9.50
CA ILE A 160 9.07 -2.89 10.18
C ILE A 160 9.55 -1.42 10.31
N CYS A 161 9.01 -0.51 9.53
CA CYS A 161 9.27 0.94 9.58
C CYS A 161 8.42 1.67 10.63
N GLY A 162 7.57 0.96 11.40
CA GLY A 162 6.66 1.55 12.39
C GLY A 162 5.44 2.27 11.82
N GLN A 163 5.28 2.30 10.48
CA GLN A 163 4.13 2.90 9.82
C GLN A 163 3.07 1.84 9.50
N PRO A 164 1.78 2.22 9.41
CA PRO A 164 0.74 1.32 8.91
C PRO A 164 1.11 0.73 7.55
N PHE A 165 0.67 -0.51 7.28
CA PHE A 165 1.00 -1.19 6.02
C PHE A 165 0.71 -0.33 4.80
N CYS A 166 1.68 -0.23 3.88
CA CYS A 166 1.53 0.53 2.64
C CYS A 166 0.29 0.07 1.84
N CYS A 167 0.03 -1.25 1.81
CA CYS A 167 -1.12 -1.84 1.11
C CYS A 167 -2.47 -1.44 1.71
N SER A 168 -2.58 -1.21 3.01
CA SER A 168 -3.82 -0.74 3.63
C SER A 168 -3.99 0.78 3.53
N ARG A 169 -2.90 1.55 3.51
CA ARG A 169 -2.92 3.01 3.56
C ARG A 169 -3.05 3.67 2.17
N PHE A 170 -2.06 3.53 1.30
CA PHE A 170 -1.99 4.31 0.05
C PHE A 170 -1.66 3.49 -1.19
N LEU A 171 -0.91 2.38 -1.05
CA LEU A 171 -0.47 1.59 -2.19
C LEU A 171 -1.57 0.61 -2.59
N LYS A 172 -2.23 0.88 -3.71
CA LYS A 172 -3.42 0.15 -4.16
C LYS A 172 -3.11 -0.82 -5.30
N ASP A 173 -2.19 -0.42 -6.16
CA ASP A 173 -1.74 -1.18 -7.32
C ASP A 173 -0.35 -1.72 -7.05
N PHE A 174 -0.13 -3.00 -7.34
CA PHE A 174 1.10 -3.68 -7.01
C PHE A 174 1.83 -4.06 -8.28
N GLN A 175 2.99 -3.44 -8.46
CA GLN A 175 3.97 -3.86 -9.44
C GLN A 175 4.78 -5.06 -8.92
N PRO A 176 5.29 -5.92 -9.81
CA PRO A 176 6.21 -6.98 -9.42
C PRO A 176 7.43 -6.42 -8.68
N VAL A 177 7.81 -7.05 -7.57
CA VAL A 177 8.97 -6.67 -6.78
C VAL A 177 10.08 -7.68 -6.99
N SER A 178 11.30 -7.21 -7.25
CA SER A 178 12.47 -8.05 -7.46
C SER A 178 13.51 -7.89 -6.35
N ILE A 179 14.34 -8.90 -6.15
CA ILE A 179 15.49 -8.84 -5.22
C ILE A 179 16.50 -7.79 -5.69
N LYS A 180 16.55 -7.49 -6.99
CA LYS A 180 17.41 -6.46 -7.56
C LYS A 180 17.11 -5.09 -6.95
N MET A 181 15.83 -4.74 -6.77
CA MET A 181 15.40 -3.49 -6.13
C MET A 181 15.95 -3.38 -4.70
N ALA A 182 15.93 -4.47 -3.93
CA ALA A 182 16.49 -4.47 -2.58
C ALA A 182 18.02 -4.22 -2.59
N LYS A 183 18.75 -4.78 -3.56
CA LYS A 183 20.20 -4.53 -3.75
C LYS A 183 20.47 -3.08 -4.12
N GLU A 184 19.68 -2.50 -5.01
CA GLU A 184 19.83 -1.12 -5.47
C GLU A 184 19.54 -0.10 -4.36
N GLN A 185 18.66 -0.48 -3.43
CA GLN A 185 18.34 0.30 -2.23
C GLN A 185 19.30 0.03 -1.06
N GLY A 186 20.34 -0.79 -1.26
CA GLY A 186 21.37 -1.06 -0.25
C GLY A 186 20.88 -1.91 0.93
N LEU A 187 19.75 -2.62 0.79
CA LEU A 187 19.22 -3.45 1.85
C LEU A 187 19.93 -4.81 1.92
N SER A 188 20.10 -5.32 3.13
CA SER A 188 20.54 -6.69 3.36
C SER A 188 19.56 -7.67 2.74
N LEU A 189 20.08 -8.69 2.03
CA LEU A 189 19.25 -9.73 1.39
C LEU A 189 18.69 -10.77 2.37
N ASN A 190 18.80 -10.52 3.66
CA ASN A 190 18.18 -11.37 4.66
C ASN A 190 16.64 -11.33 4.47
N PRO A 191 15.98 -12.49 4.27
CA PRO A 191 14.52 -12.55 4.08
C PRO A 191 13.71 -11.79 5.15
N THR A 192 14.17 -11.79 6.40
CA THR A 192 13.51 -11.07 7.51
C THR A 192 13.56 -9.55 7.34
N LYS A 193 14.49 -9.02 6.54
CA LYS A 193 14.67 -7.57 6.32
C LYS A 193 14.01 -7.07 5.04
N ILE A 194 13.77 -7.95 4.07
CA ILE A 194 13.19 -7.59 2.76
C ILE A 194 11.77 -8.12 2.56
N SER A 195 11.26 -8.96 3.48
CA SER A 195 9.87 -9.45 3.44
C SER A 195 8.96 -8.59 4.30
N GLY A 196 7.77 -8.34 3.79
CA GLY A 196 6.68 -7.72 4.56
C GLY A 196 5.98 -8.73 5.46
N ALA A 197 5.06 -8.26 6.30
CA ALA A 197 4.22 -9.09 7.17
C ALA A 197 3.42 -10.15 6.40
N CYS A 198 3.12 -9.92 5.12
CA CYS A 198 2.47 -10.87 4.22
C CYS A 198 3.40 -11.99 3.71
N GLY A 199 4.66 -12.07 4.14
CA GLY A 199 5.64 -13.06 3.68
C GLY A 199 6.21 -12.82 2.26
N ARG A 200 5.67 -11.86 1.50
CA ARG A 200 6.19 -11.45 0.18
C ARG A 200 7.18 -10.31 0.32
N LEU A 201 7.99 -10.07 -0.74
CA LEU A 201 8.87 -8.90 -0.76
C LEU A 201 8.09 -7.61 -0.48
N MET A 202 8.71 -6.70 0.26
CA MET A 202 8.10 -5.44 0.68
C MET A 202 7.69 -4.60 -0.54
N CYS A 203 6.45 -4.16 -0.57
CA CYS A 203 5.90 -3.38 -1.68
C CYS A 203 6.49 -1.96 -1.78
N CYS A 204 7.03 -1.41 -0.68
CA CYS A 204 7.75 -0.14 -0.70
C CYS A 204 9.03 -0.19 -1.54
N LEU A 205 9.65 -1.36 -1.72
CA LEU A 205 10.82 -1.51 -2.61
C LEU A 205 10.50 -1.05 -4.04
N SER A 206 9.39 -1.51 -4.60
CA SER A 206 8.94 -1.08 -5.93
C SER A 206 8.44 0.37 -5.94
N TYR A 207 7.79 0.80 -4.86
CA TYR A 207 7.28 2.17 -4.76
C TYR A 207 8.40 3.22 -4.74
N GLU A 208 9.52 2.91 -4.09
CA GLU A 208 10.66 3.81 -3.93
C GLU A 208 11.73 3.65 -5.03
N GLU A 209 11.58 2.66 -5.92
CA GLU A 209 12.58 2.27 -6.93
C GLU A 209 13.05 3.47 -7.76
N ASN A 210 12.11 4.20 -8.35
CA ASN A 210 12.44 5.35 -9.21
C ASN A 210 13.23 6.43 -8.48
N ALA A 211 12.93 6.66 -7.18
CA ALA A 211 13.65 7.63 -6.37
C ALA A 211 15.09 7.17 -6.13
N TYR A 212 15.29 5.88 -5.82
CA TYR A 212 16.64 5.33 -5.64
C TYR A 212 17.42 5.28 -6.94
N GLU A 213 16.81 4.93 -8.06
CA GLU A 213 17.47 4.97 -9.38
C GLU A 213 17.98 6.37 -9.70
N TYR A 214 17.12 7.39 -9.51
CA TYR A 214 17.54 8.78 -9.72
C TYR A 214 18.69 9.19 -8.79
N LEU A 215 18.55 8.95 -7.48
CA LEU A 215 19.58 9.30 -6.51
C LEU A 215 20.90 8.57 -6.77
N ASN A 216 20.84 7.28 -7.10
CA ASN A 216 22.03 6.51 -7.46
C ASN A 216 22.71 7.01 -8.75
N SER A 217 21.94 7.59 -9.70
CA SER A 217 22.51 8.11 -10.95
C SER A 217 23.36 9.37 -10.75
N ILE A 218 23.04 10.17 -9.75
CA ILE A 218 23.78 11.42 -9.43
C ILE A 218 24.91 11.20 -8.43
N MET A 219 24.97 10.04 -7.77
CA MET A 219 25.99 9.71 -6.78
C MET A 219 27.21 9.03 -7.41
N PRO A 220 28.43 9.27 -6.87
CA PRO A 220 29.60 8.50 -7.24
C PRO A 220 29.45 7.05 -6.78
N MET A 221 29.96 6.09 -7.53
CA MET A 221 29.96 4.68 -7.13
C MET A 221 30.98 4.42 -6.01
N VAL A 222 30.72 3.36 -5.24
CA VAL A 222 31.73 2.82 -4.30
C VAL A 222 32.99 2.46 -5.08
N GLY A 223 34.15 2.83 -4.55
CA GLY A 223 35.46 2.70 -5.20
C GLY A 223 35.87 3.91 -6.07
N SER A 224 34.97 4.87 -6.30
CA SER A 224 35.32 6.12 -7.02
C SER A 224 36.25 7.00 -6.19
N THR A 225 37.10 7.76 -6.88
CA THR A 225 37.96 8.80 -6.27
C THR A 225 37.22 10.14 -6.29
N VAL A 226 37.14 10.76 -5.14
CA VAL A 226 36.52 12.09 -4.95
C VAL A 226 37.50 13.01 -4.24
N ARG A 227 37.42 14.31 -4.56
CA ARG A 227 38.12 15.36 -3.81
C ARG A 227 37.17 15.85 -2.73
N THR A 228 37.60 15.73 -1.49
CA THR A 228 36.93 16.26 -0.29
C THR A 228 37.66 17.48 0.23
N PRO A 229 37.11 18.26 1.14
CA PRO A 229 37.84 19.36 1.83
C PRO A 229 39.15 18.90 2.50
N ASP A 230 39.21 17.63 2.92
CA ASP A 230 40.38 17.04 3.58
C ASP A 230 41.38 16.40 2.61
N GLY A 231 41.15 16.50 1.29
CA GLY A 231 41.99 15.95 0.23
C GLY A 231 41.33 14.87 -0.63
N LEU A 232 42.14 14.18 -1.42
CA LEU A 232 41.67 13.07 -2.27
C LEU A 232 41.37 11.85 -1.43
N GLY A 233 40.26 11.21 -1.74
CA GLY A 233 39.83 9.99 -1.05
C GLY A 233 39.04 9.05 -1.92
N THR A 234 38.95 7.82 -1.44
CA THR A 234 38.14 6.73 -2.10
C THR A 234 36.82 6.56 -1.39
N VAL A 235 35.72 6.52 -2.14
CA VAL A 235 34.36 6.28 -1.64
C VAL A 235 34.24 4.82 -1.19
N LEU A 236 33.94 4.60 0.08
CA LEU A 236 33.74 3.28 0.68
C LEU A 236 32.26 2.88 0.72
N GLU A 237 31.38 3.87 0.95
CA GLU A 237 29.95 3.65 1.12
C GLU A 237 29.20 4.89 0.62
N VAL A 238 28.02 4.66 0.07
CA VAL A 238 27.13 5.71 -0.44
C VAL A 238 25.76 5.52 0.18
N ASN A 239 25.25 6.58 0.80
CA ASN A 239 23.87 6.61 1.26
C ASN A 239 23.07 7.60 0.38
N PRO A 240 22.32 7.12 -0.61
CA PRO A 240 21.65 7.98 -1.58
C PRO A 240 20.60 8.89 -0.94
N VAL A 241 19.84 8.37 0.04
CA VAL A 241 18.74 9.10 0.67
C VAL A 241 19.24 10.26 1.53
N SER A 242 20.30 10.05 2.31
CA SER A 242 20.88 11.09 3.16
C SER A 242 21.84 12.02 2.40
N GLY A 243 22.27 11.62 1.20
CA GLY A 243 23.25 12.37 0.40
C GLY A 243 24.65 12.35 0.98
N TYR A 244 25.00 11.35 1.81
CA TYR A 244 26.32 11.23 2.41
C TYR A 244 27.15 10.14 1.75
N LEU A 245 28.45 10.44 1.63
CA LEU A 245 29.50 9.53 1.20
C LEU A 245 30.42 9.24 2.39
N ARG A 246 30.75 7.98 2.60
CA ARG A 246 31.82 7.58 3.51
C ARG A 246 33.10 7.44 2.71
N VAL A 247 34.08 8.31 2.98
CA VAL A 247 35.29 8.42 2.18
C VAL A 247 36.51 8.18 3.06
N ARG A 248 37.49 7.45 2.53
CA ARG A 248 38.82 7.30 3.11
C ARG A 248 39.77 8.25 2.40
N CYS A 249 40.24 9.24 3.09
CA CYS A 249 41.21 10.23 2.56
C CYS A 249 42.64 9.76 2.87
N GLY A 250 43.53 9.78 1.86
CA GLY A 250 44.95 9.46 1.99
C GLY A 250 45.29 8.04 2.43
N THR A 251 46.58 7.70 2.45
CA THR A 251 47.11 6.40 2.90
C THR A 251 47.29 6.31 4.41
N GLU A 252 47.36 7.44 5.11
CA GLU A 252 47.65 7.52 6.55
C GLU A 252 46.41 7.74 7.43
N SER A 253 45.27 8.11 6.86
CA SER A 253 44.04 8.33 7.63
C SER A 253 43.35 6.99 7.95
N LEU A 254 43.51 6.50 9.17
CA LEU A 254 42.98 5.25 9.66
C LEU A 254 41.44 5.24 9.80
N SER A 255 40.77 6.36 9.83
CA SER A 255 39.33 6.45 10.04
C SER A 255 38.60 7.11 8.87
N PRO A 256 37.68 6.39 8.18
CA PRO A 256 36.83 6.97 7.15
C PRO A 256 35.93 8.08 7.72
N ARG A 257 35.71 9.15 6.98
CA ARG A 257 34.84 10.29 7.36
C ARG A 257 33.62 10.37 6.44
N TYR A 258 32.58 11.02 6.93
CA TYR A 258 31.35 11.26 6.20
C TYR A 258 31.33 12.67 5.61
N TYR A 259 31.01 12.76 4.31
CA TYR A 259 30.89 14.04 3.59
C TYR A 259 29.58 14.08 2.84
N LYS A 260 28.96 15.26 2.74
CA LYS A 260 27.83 15.48 1.83
C LYS A 260 28.32 15.42 0.39
N VAL A 261 27.53 14.80 -0.50
CA VAL A 261 27.87 14.69 -1.92
C VAL A 261 28.14 16.04 -2.57
N GLY A 262 27.40 17.09 -2.20
CA GLY A 262 27.55 18.45 -2.75
C GLY A 262 28.87 19.16 -2.35
N VAL A 263 29.62 18.62 -1.38
CA VAL A 263 30.93 19.16 -0.95
C VAL A 263 32.08 18.38 -1.60
N CYS A 264 31.77 17.24 -2.26
CA CYS A 264 32.77 16.39 -2.89
C CYS A 264 32.76 16.58 -4.40
N GLU A 265 33.96 16.78 -4.98
CA GLU A 265 34.15 16.82 -6.42
C GLU A 265 34.53 15.43 -6.93
N TYR A 266 33.78 14.94 -7.92
CA TYR A 266 34.08 13.65 -8.57
C TYR A 266 35.31 13.77 -9.47
N ILE A 267 36.31 12.91 -9.26
CA ILE A 267 37.55 12.92 -10.04
C ILE A 267 37.57 11.76 -11.04
N SER A 268 37.42 10.52 -10.56
CA SER A 268 37.51 9.32 -11.40
C SER A 268 36.79 8.13 -10.78
N GLY A 269 36.49 7.13 -11.60
CA GLY A 269 35.77 5.90 -11.22
C GLY A 269 34.44 5.74 -11.95
N GLY A 270 33.68 4.69 -11.67
CA GLY A 270 32.37 4.48 -12.30
C GLY A 270 31.32 5.47 -11.81
N LYS A 271 30.58 6.09 -12.73
CA LYS A 271 29.22 6.60 -12.45
C LYS A 271 28.24 5.57 -12.94
N ARG A 272 27.18 5.31 -12.18
CA ARG A 272 26.08 4.47 -12.68
C ARG A 272 25.44 5.20 -13.86
N ALA A 273 25.45 4.55 -15.04
CA ALA A 273 24.71 5.10 -16.16
C ALA A 273 23.23 5.13 -15.79
N PRO A 274 22.49 6.24 -16.06
CA PRO A 274 21.06 6.25 -15.91
C PRO A 274 20.48 5.12 -16.79
N ARG A 275 19.55 4.34 -16.22
CA ARG A 275 18.81 3.33 -16.99
C ARG A 275 18.10 4.07 -18.14
N ARG A 276 18.27 3.60 -19.36
CA ARG A 276 17.39 4.04 -20.43
C ARG A 276 15.96 3.65 -20.02
N PRO A 277 14.99 4.59 -20.05
CA PRO A 277 13.60 4.24 -19.81
C PRO A 277 13.22 3.10 -20.76
N ASP A 278 12.60 2.07 -20.23
CA ASP A 278 12.07 0.97 -21.03
C ASP A 278 11.01 1.57 -21.96
N PRO A 279 10.99 1.27 -23.29
CA PRO A 279 9.97 1.80 -24.19
C PRO A 279 8.54 1.50 -23.76
N ASP A 280 8.33 0.47 -22.93
CA ASP A 280 7.04 0.07 -22.39
C ASP A 280 6.69 0.72 -21.04
N ASP A 281 7.58 1.52 -20.46
CA ASP A 281 7.31 2.31 -19.27
C ASP A 281 6.46 3.54 -19.64
N ASP A 282 5.14 3.38 -19.69
CA ASP A 282 4.20 4.50 -19.87
C ASP A 282 4.11 5.35 -18.60
N TYR A 283 5.02 6.32 -18.47
CA TYR A 283 5.06 7.30 -17.39
C TYR A 283 4.14 8.51 -17.64
N SER A 284 3.20 8.46 -18.57
CA SER A 284 2.32 9.58 -18.90
C SER A 284 1.44 10.07 -17.75
N GLY A 285 1.38 9.34 -16.63
CA GLY A 285 0.62 9.69 -15.44
C GLY A 285 1.45 10.18 -14.24
N VAL A 286 2.78 10.06 -14.27
CA VAL A 286 3.64 10.49 -13.17
C VAL A 286 4.22 11.87 -13.50
N ARG A 287 3.56 12.92 -13.03
CA ARG A 287 4.21 14.25 -12.97
C ARG A 287 5.44 14.10 -12.09
N ASN A 288 6.64 14.36 -12.63
CA ASN A 288 7.83 14.57 -11.84
C ASN A 288 7.46 15.55 -10.72
N PRO A 289 7.51 15.17 -9.44
CA PRO A 289 7.39 16.16 -8.40
C PRO A 289 8.55 17.12 -8.59
N ALA A 290 8.24 18.41 -8.74
CA ALA A 290 9.27 19.44 -8.64
C ALA A 290 10.11 19.13 -7.39
N PRO A 291 11.43 19.40 -7.38
CA PRO A 291 12.28 19.09 -6.26
C PRO A 291 11.70 19.80 -5.03
N VAL A 292 11.01 19.01 -4.20
CA VAL A 292 10.50 19.50 -2.91
C VAL A 292 11.75 19.67 -2.05
N ALA A 293 12.08 20.91 -1.73
CA ALA A 293 13.04 21.21 -0.69
C ALA A 293 12.52 20.58 0.61
N VAL A 294 13.00 19.40 0.94
CA VAL A 294 12.64 18.71 2.17
C VAL A 294 13.41 19.40 3.29
N SER A 295 12.77 20.35 3.95
CA SER A 295 13.26 20.88 5.21
C SER A 295 13.09 19.78 6.27
N TYR A 296 14.16 19.07 6.57
CA TYR A 296 14.20 18.18 7.72
C TYR A 296 14.17 19.00 9.00
N THR A 297 13.01 19.09 9.64
CA THR A 297 12.97 19.44 11.06
C THR A 297 13.48 18.24 11.85
N HIS A 298 14.62 18.38 12.47
CA HIS A 298 15.19 17.44 13.41
C HIS A 298 14.22 17.25 14.59
N LEU A 299 13.54 16.10 14.64
CA LEU A 299 13.00 15.60 15.89
C LEU A 299 14.18 15.04 16.70
N THR A 300 14.73 15.84 17.60
CA THR A 300 15.61 15.36 18.65
C THR A 300 14.83 14.44 19.55
N LEU A 301 15.20 13.16 19.55
CA LEU A 301 14.73 12.21 20.57
C LEU A 301 15.23 12.69 21.94
N PRO A 302 14.40 12.69 23.00
CA PRO A 302 14.88 12.99 24.33
C PRO A 302 15.88 11.90 24.76
N THR A 303 17.10 12.30 25.07
CA THR A 303 18.08 11.45 25.73
C THR A 303 17.60 11.20 27.15
N ASN A 304 17.13 9.99 27.42
CA ASN A 304 16.98 9.52 28.80
C ASN A 304 18.40 9.27 29.34
N SER A 305 18.86 10.19 30.16
CA SER A 305 19.91 9.96 31.12
C SER A 305 19.28 9.28 32.33
N LEU A 306 19.63 8.00 32.56
CA LEU A 306 19.97 7.37 33.85
C LEU A 306 20.43 5.95 33.55
#